data_2b6fd55ce107a59a124316080ba91546
#
_entry.id   2b6fd55ce107a59a124316080ba91546
#
_cell.length_a   1.000
_cell.length_b   1.000
_cell.length_c   1.000
_cell.angle_alpha   90.00
_cell.angle_beta   90.00
_cell.angle_gamma   90.00
#
_symmetry.space_group_name_H-M   'P 1'
#
loop_
_entity.id
_entity.type
_entity.pdbx_description
1 polymer ?
#
loop_
_entity_poly.entity_id
_entity_poly.type
_entity_poly.pdbx_seq_one_letter_code
_entity_poly.pdbx_strand_id
1 'polypeptide(L)'
;MLRVAGLQASYGRGQALFDIRLEVRRGELVTLLGRNGMGKTTTIRSVMGMVPRRSGTIEFDGKPIGGLATEAIARCGIGLVPEGRLIFPTLTVEENLIATAANRLGRDDAWTLPEIYRLFPRLAERRTQFGRTLSGGEQQMLAIGRALMTNPLLMIFDEATEGLAPVIRGEIWKCIALLKSRGQSILVVDRNLQVLRRLADRHYIIEKGRTVWSGGAADMERDTEVVHRYIGL
;
A
#
# COMPACT_ATOMS: atom_id res chain seq x y z
N MET A 1 7.37 -10.32 8.90
CA MET A 1 6.90 -8.92 8.98
C MET A 1 5.38 -8.87 9.06
N LEU A 2 4.61 -8.88 7.97
CA LEU A 2 3.15 -9.02 7.99
C LEU A 2 2.74 -10.45 7.66
N ARG A 3 1.85 -11.04 8.46
CA ARG A 3 1.24 -12.34 8.21
C ARG A 3 -0.27 -12.25 8.40
N VAL A 4 -1.00 -12.69 7.41
CA VAL A 4 -2.47 -12.78 7.42
C VAL A 4 -2.85 -14.23 7.15
N ALA A 5 -3.63 -14.83 8.04
CA ALA A 5 -4.04 -16.22 7.93
C ALA A 5 -5.53 -16.39 8.24
N GLY A 6 -6.26 -16.94 7.26
CA GLY A 6 -7.68 -17.23 7.40
C GLY A 6 -8.55 -15.99 7.63
N LEU A 7 -8.12 -14.81 7.12
CA LEU A 7 -8.85 -13.57 7.35
C LEU A 7 -10.22 -13.62 6.69
N GLN A 8 -11.23 -13.35 7.50
CA GLN A 8 -12.61 -13.12 7.07
C GLN A 8 -13.03 -11.71 7.45
N ALA A 9 -13.86 -11.07 6.63
CA ALA A 9 -14.35 -9.73 6.91
C ALA A 9 -15.74 -9.50 6.34
N SER A 10 -16.55 -8.70 7.06
CA SER A 10 -17.94 -8.42 6.69
C SER A 10 -18.27 -6.95 6.88
N TYR A 11 -19.10 -6.42 5.98
CA TYR A 11 -19.76 -5.13 6.10
C TYR A 11 -21.25 -5.36 6.38
N GLY A 12 -21.69 -5.01 7.59
CA GLY A 12 -23.06 -5.32 8.02
C GLY A 12 -23.35 -6.83 7.97
N ARG A 13 -24.28 -7.24 7.09
CA ARG A 13 -24.63 -8.65 6.86
C ARG A 13 -23.87 -9.28 5.68
N GLY A 14 -23.20 -8.48 4.85
CA GLY A 14 -22.50 -8.95 3.66
C GLY A 14 -21.07 -9.36 3.98
N GLN A 15 -20.74 -10.64 3.80
CA GLN A 15 -19.37 -11.12 3.91
C GLN A 15 -18.61 -10.79 2.62
N ALA A 16 -17.46 -10.12 2.76
CA ALA A 16 -16.60 -9.70 1.65
C ALA A 16 -15.33 -10.54 1.53
N LEU A 17 -14.79 -10.99 2.67
CA LEU A 17 -13.61 -11.87 2.70
C LEU A 17 -13.97 -13.18 3.41
N PHE A 18 -13.52 -14.30 2.84
CA PHE A 18 -13.82 -15.64 3.32
C PHE A 18 -12.60 -16.41 3.81
N ASP A 19 -11.45 -16.28 3.14
CA ASP A 19 -10.19 -16.91 3.53
C ASP A 19 -9.03 -16.22 2.82
N ILE A 20 -8.56 -15.12 3.38
CA ILE A 20 -7.39 -14.43 2.86
C ILE A 20 -6.15 -14.91 3.62
N ARG A 21 -5.15 -15.28 2.84
CA ARG A 21 -3.82 -15.68 3.30
C ARG A 21 -2.78 -14.92 2.52
N LEU A 22 -1.93 -14.16 3.21
CA LEU A 22 -0.78 -13.49 2.61
C LEU A 22 0.32 -13.28 3.64
N GLU A 23 1.53 -13.17 3.16
CA GLU A 23 2.71 -12.85 3.94
C GLU A 23 3.55 -11.80 3.20
N VAL A 24 4.08 -10.83 3.94
CA VAL A 24 5.12 -9.91 3.47
C VAL A 24 6.32 -10.05 4.39
N ARG A 25 7.47 -10.43 3.86
CA ARG A 25 8.72 -10.51 4.60
C ARG A 25 9.42 -9.15 4.66
N ARG A 26 10.43 -9.02 5.49
CA ARG A 26 11.24 -7.79 5.55
C ARG A 26 11.95 -7.56 4.22
N GLY A 27 11.89 -6.33 3.69
CA GLY A 27 12.49 -5.94 2.43
C GLY A 27 11.79 -6.50 1.17
N GLU A 28 10.69 -7.26 1.32
CA GLU A 28 9.97 -7.88 0.22
C GLU A 28 8.94 -6.91 -0.36
N LEU A 29 8.84 -6.85 -1.69
CA LEU A 29 7.71 -6.24 -2.39
C LEU A 29 6.74 -7.33 -2.80
N VAL A 30 5.54 -7.30 -2.24
CA VAL A 30 4.45 -8.25 -2.49
C VAL A 30 3.31 -7.54 -3.21
N THR A 31 2.67 -8.22 -4.14
CA THR A 31 1.47 -7.71 -4.82
C THR A 31 0.22 -8.48 -4.44
N LEU A 32 -0.88 -7.77 -4.38
CA LEU A 32 -2.20 -8.35 -4.21
C LEU A 32 -3.01 -8.08 -5.48
N LEU A 33 -3.23 -9.12 -6.28
CA LEU A 33 -3.83 -9.09 -7.60
C LEU A 33 -5.25 -9.65 -7.58
N GLY A 34 -6.01 -9.37 -8.62
CA GLY A 34 -7.38 -9.85 -8.81
C GLY A 34 -8.26 -8.78 -9.44
N ARG A 35 -9.38 -9.19 -10.00
CA ARG A 35 -10.36 -8.30 -10.62
C ARG A 35 -10.97 -7.33 -9.60
N ASN A 36 -11.66 -6.30 -10.09
CA ASN A 36 -12.38 -5.38 -9.21
C ASN A 36 -13.49 -6.11 -8.43
N GLY A 37 -13.71 -5.68 -7.19
CA GLY A 37 -14.68 -6.31 -6.30
C GLY A 37 -14.25 -7.65 -5.69
N MET A 38 -13.04 -8.14 -5.95
CA MET A 38 -12.58 -9.44 -5.43
C MET A 38 -12.09 -9.41 -3.98
N GLY A 39 -12.01 -8.21 -3.35
CA GLY A 39 -11.69 -8.07 -1.93
C GLY A 39 -10.32 -7.46 -1.63
N LYS A 40 -9.56 -6.96 -2.62
CA LYS A 40 -8.22 -6.39 -2.43
C LYS A 40 -8.21 -5.22 -1.42
N THR A 41 -8.96 -4.15 -1.69
CA THR A 41 -9.08 -2.99 -0.78
C THR A 41 -9.68 -3.39 0.58
N THR A 42 -10.64 -4.33 0.60
CA THR A 42 -11.19 -4.86 1.86
C THR A 42 -10.12 -5.58 2.67
N THR A 43 -9.21 -6.32 2.02
CA THR A 43 -8.07 -6.96 2.69
C THR A 43 -7.17 -5.91 3.35
N ILE A 44 -6.77 -4.86 2.61
CA ILE A 44 -5.97 -3.76 3.14
C ILE A 44 -6.70 -3.07 4.31
N ARG A 45 -7.96 -2.70 4.13
CA ARG A 45 -8.77 -2.08 5.20
C ARG A 45 -8.90 -2.97 6.42
N SER A 46 -8.98 -4.29 6.24
CA SER A 46 -9.02 -5.25 7.37
C SER A 46 -7.68 -5.29 8.11
N VAL A 47 -6.55 -5.31 7.40
CA VAL A 47 -5.21 -5.23 8.00
C VAL A 47 -5.06 -3.94 8.78
N MET A 48 -5.55 -2.82 8.26
CA MET A 48 -5.51 -1.50 8.92
C MET A 48 -6.56 -1.29 10.02
N GLY A 49 -7.37 -2.31 10.33
CA GLY A 49 -8.37 -2.19 11.39
C GLY A 49 -9.61 -1.37 11.04
N MET A 50 -9.81 -1.07 9.75
CA MET A 50 -10.91 -0.21 9.28
C MET A 50 -12.21 -0.98 9.02
N VAL A 51 -12.19 -2.33 9.05
CA VAL A 51 -13.39 -3.16 8.88
C VAL A 51 -13.91 -3.59 10.24
N PRO A 52 -15.18 -3.33 10.59
CA PRO A 52 -15.71 -3.55 11.94
C PRO A 52 -15.76 -5.03 12.36
N ARG A 53 -16.11 -5.92 11.42
CA ARG A 53 -16.26 -7.36 11.68
C ARG A 53 -15.24 -8.13 10.89
N ARG A 54 -14.21 -8.62 11.59
CA ARG A 54 -13.15 -9.43 11.02
C ARG A 54 -12.76 -10.55 11.99
N SER A 55 -12.35 -11.67 11.43
CA SER A 55 -11.79 -12.80 12.17
C SER A 55 -10.58 -13.37 11.42
N GLY A 56 -9.95 -14.37 11.97
CA GLY A 56 -8.66 -14.88 11.50
C GLY A 56 -7.49 -14.18 12.20
N THR A 57 -6.28 -14.46 11.76
CA THR A 57 -5.06 -13.95 12.38
C THR A 57 -4.41 -12.88 11.51
N ILE A 58 -4.10 -11.73 12.10
CA ILE A 58 -3.28 -10.68 11.48
C ILE A 58 -2.14 -10.38 12.46
N GLU A 59 -0.93 -10.64 12.04
CA GLU A 59 0.28 -10.41 12.83
C GLU A 59 1.20 -9.44 12.09
N PHE A 60 1.76 -8.50 12.83
CA PHE A 60 2.80 -7.61 12.33
C PHE A 60 4.01 -7.64 13.26
N ASP A 61 5.17 -7.97 12.70
CA ASP A 61 6.44 -8.12 13.39
C ASP A 61 6.36 -9.06 14.62
N GLY A 62 5.63 -10.18 14.44
CA GLY A 62 5.41 -11.22 15.47
C GLY A 62 4.36 -10.87 16.51
N LYS A 63 3.69 -9.72 16.40
CA LYS A 63 2.66 -9.28 17.34
C LYS A 63 1.27 -9.32 16.68
N PRO A 64 0.23 -9.81 17.37
CA PRO A 64 -1.12 -9.78 16.87
C PRO A 64 -1.64 -8.32 16.81
N ILE A 65 -2.15 -7.92 15.65
CA ILE A 65 -2.72 -6.58 15.42
C ILE A 65 -4.20 -6.61 15.05
N GLY A 66 -4.79 -7.79 14.86
CA GLY A 66 -6.15 -7.96 14.37
C GLY A 66 -7.26 -7.31 15.21
N GLY A 67 -7.02 -7.08 16.50
CA GLY A 67 -7.95 -6.42 17.41
C GLY A 67 -7.67 -4.94 17.67
N LEU A 68 -6.60 -4.38 17.12
CA LEU A 68 -6.19 -3.03 17.39
C LEU A 68 -6.98 -2.00 16.58
N ALA A 69 -7.07 -0.76 17.10
CA ALA A 69 -7.57 0.39 16.38
C ALA A 69 -6.59 0.84 15.28
N THR A 70 -7.09 1.50 14.24
CA THR A 70 -6.31 1.91 13.06
C THR A 70 -5.06 2.72 13.41
N GLU A 71 -5.19 3.68 14.33
CA GLU A 71 -4.06 4.49 14.76
C GLU A 71 -3.00 3.69 15.53
N ALA A 72 -3.40 2.67 16.29
CA ALA A 72 -2.47 1.78 16.99
C ALA A 72 -1.71 0.89 15.97
N ILE A 73 -2.41 0.39 14.95
CA ILE A 73 -1.80 -0.37 13.84
C ILE A 73 -0.78 0.49 13.08
N ALA A 74 -1.15 1.74 12.75
CA ALA A 74 -0.23 2.67 12.09
C ALA A 74 1.03 2.93 12.96
N ARG A 75 0.85 3.06 14.29
CA ARG A 75 1.97 3.25 15.23
C ARG A 75 2.88 2.03 15.35
N CYS A 76 2.42 0.83 14.98
CA CYS A 76 3.29 -0.35 14.87
C CYS A 76 4.28 -0.25 13.70
N GLY A 77 4.13 0.72 12.79
CA GLY A 77 5.01 0.94 11.66
C GLY A 77 4.40 0.53 10.32
N ILE A 78 3.09 0.60 10.15
CA ILE A 78 2.42 0.38 8.88
C ILE A 78 1.96 1.73 8.31
N GLY A 79 2.51 2.12 7.16
CA GLY A 79 2.09 3.29 6.39
C GLY A 79 1.15 2.88 5.25
N LEU A 80 0.05 3.61 5.08
CA LEU A 80 -0.93 3.38 4.02
C LEU A 80 -1.01 4.58 3.09
N VAL A 81 -0.89 4.32 1.78
CA VAL A 81 -1.30 5.22 0.70
C VAL A 81 -2.63 4.68 0.19
N PRO A 82 -3.76 5.26 0.59
CA PRO A 82 -5.08 4.75 0.23
C PRO A 82 -5.48 5.15 -1.18
N GLU A 83 -6.45 4.43 -1.75
CA GLU A 83 -7.23 4.90 -2.89
C GLU A 83 -7.85 6.28 -2.59
N GLY A 84 -7.90 7.15 -3.60
CA GLY A 84 -8.50 8.49 -3.45
C GLY A 84 -7.59 9.53 -2.78
N ARG A 85 -6.29 9.25 -2.58
CA ARG A 85 -5.24 10.18 -2.11
C ARG A 85 -5.39 10.63 -0.66
N LEU A 86 -6.58 11.04 -0.23
CA LEU A 86 -6.98 11.46 1.13
C LEU A 86 -6.00 12.47 1.76
N ILE A 87 -5.59 13.50 1.02
CA ILE A 87 -4.79 14.62 1.54
C ILE A 87 -5.64 15.57 2.36
N PHE A 88 -5.01 16.46 3.14
CA PHE A 88 -5.69 17.55 3.83
C PHE A 88 -5.81 18.76 2.87
N PRO A 89 -6.99 19.03 2.28
CA PRO A 89 -7.13 20.00 1.20
C PRO A 89 -6.91 21.45 1.64
N THR A 90 -7.11 21.73 2.91
CA THR A 90 -6.99 23.06 3.53
C THR A 90 -5.61 23.34 4.13
N LEU A 91 -4.74 22.35 4.19
CA LEU A 91 -3.35 22.51 4.58
C LEU A 91 -2.47 22.71 3.34
N THR A 92 -1.37 23.43 3.49
CA THR A 92 -0.32 23.54 2.48
C THR A 92 0.37 22.18 2.26
N VAL A 93 1.17 22.07 1.21
CA VAL A 93 1.98 20.87 0.95
C VAL A 93 2.87 20.57 2.16
N GLU A 94 3.59 21.57 2.65
CA GLU A 94 4.49 21.41 3.79
C GLU A 94 3.75 21.00 5.07
N GLU A 95 2.64 21.66 5.39
CA GLU A 95 1.81 21.31 6.55
C GLU A 95 1.23 19.90 6.42
N ASN A 96 0.80 19.47 5.21
CA ASN A 96 0.38 18.09 4.96
C ASN A 96 1.48 17.08 5.30
N LEU A 97 2.73 17.34 4.90
CA LEU A 97 3.87 16.46 5.14
C LEU A 97 4.22 16.39 6.63
N ILE A 98 4.19 17.53 7.32
CA ILE A 98 4.57 17.64 8.73
C ILE A 98 3.47 17.10 9.65
N ALA A 99 2.20 17.29 9.31
CA ALA A 99 1.06 16.96 10.17
C ALA A 99 1.06 15.51 10.71
N THR A 100 1.62 14.58 9.97
CA THR A 100 1.69 13.17 10.34
C THR A 100 3.11 12.67 10.57
N ALA A 101 4.11 13.56 10.46
CA ALA A 101 5.52 13.19 10.55
C ALA A 101 5.86 12.61 11.94
N ALA A 102 6.51 11.47 11.94
CA ALA A 102 6.95 10.81 13.16
C ALA A 102 8.04 9.77 12.86
N ASN A 103 9.03 9.68 13.72
CA ASN A 103 10.00 8.58 13.76
C ASN A 103 9.85 7.80 15.08
N ARG A 104 8.70 7.14 15.25
CA ARG A 104 8.36 6.43 16.50
C ARG A 104 9.23 5.22 16.78
N LEU A 105 9.84 4.66 15.74
CA LEU A 105 10.68 3.47 15.81
C LEU A 105 12.17 3.79 15.94
N GLY A 106 12.53 5.10 16.00
CA GLY A 106 13.92 5.55 16.17
C GLY A 106 14.83 5.12 15.00
N ARG A 107 14.34 5.17 13.76
CA ARG A 107 15.13 4.77 12.60
C ARG A 107 16.20 5.81 12.29
N ASP A 108 17.43 5.36 12.06
CA ASP A 108 18.56 6.23 11.65
C ASP A 108 18.42 6.70 10.20
N ASP A 109 17.78 5.87 9.35
CA ASP A 109 17.47 6.13 7.94
C ASP A 109 16.09 6.76 7.73
N ALA A 110 15.63 7.56 8.70
CA ALA A 110 14.29 8.15 8.70
C ALA A 110 14.07 9.12 7.54
N TRP A 111 12.91 9.03 6.92
CA TRP A 111 12.45 10.00 5.94
C TRP A 111 12.24 11.37 6.60
N THR A 112 12.87 12.38 6.01
CA THR A 112 12.78 13.78 6.43
C THR A 112 12.14 14.63 5.35
N LEU A 113 11.67 15.82 5.71
CA LEU A 113 11.10 16.76 4.74
C LEU A 113 12.04 17.06 3.55
N PRO A 114 13.36 17.31 3.73
CA PRO A 114 14.28 17.47 2.63
C PRO A 114 14.39 16.24 1.72
N GLU A 115 14.26 15.03 2.26
CA GLU A 115 14.28 13.81 1.43
C GLU A 115 13.00 13.62 0.62
N ILE A 116 11.85 13.97 1.18
CA ILE A 116 10.59 13.98 0.43
C ILE A 116 10.66 14.99 -0.72
N TYR A 117 11.23 16.16 -0.51
CA TYR A 117 11.42 17.16 -1.56
C TYR A 117 12.42 16.73 -2.63
N ARG A 118 13.46 15.97 -2.26
CA ARG A 118 14.38 15.35 -3.24
C ARG A 118 13.70 14.25 -4.04
N LEU A 119 12.81 13.48 -3.40
CA LEU A 119 12.03 12.42 -4.06
C LEU A 119 10.96 13.00 -5.01
N PHE A 120 10.31 14.10 -4.62
CA PHE A 120 9.26 14.78 -5.34
C PHE A 120 9.55 16.29 -5.46
N PRO A 121 10.44 16.74 -6.38
CA PRO A 121 10.81 18.15 -6.50
C PRO A 121 9.64 19.10 -6.72
N ARG A 122 8.58 18.64 -7.43
CA ARG A 122 7.34 19.40 -7.63
C ARG A 122 6.66 19.77 -6.32
N LEU A 123 6.77 18.94 -5.29
CA LEU A 123 6.22 19.29 -3.97
C LEU A 123 7.02 20.40 -3.29
N ALA A 124 8.35 20.43 -3.49
CA ALA A 124 9.19 21.51 -2.99
C ALA A 124 8.84 22.86 -3.63
N GLU A 125 8.65 22.90 -4.95
CA GLU A 125 8.24 24.08 -5.72
C GLU A 125 6.89 24.64 -5.23
N ARG A 126 6.02 23.78 -4.73
CA ARG A 126 4.64 24.09 -4.32
C ARG A 126 4.42 24.04 -2.82
N ARG A 127 5.49 24.08 -2.02
CA ARG A 127 5.45 23.82 -0.56
C ARG A 127 4.42 24.69 0.21
N THR A 128 4.20 25.91 -0.25
CA THR A 128 3.26 26.88 0.35
C THR A 128 1.86 26.85 -0.26
N GLN A 129 1.64 26.05 -1.31
CA GLN A 129 0.32 25.93 -1.95
C GLN A 129 -0.57 24.98 -1.15
N PHE A 130 -1.88 25.27 -1.13
CA PHE A 130 -2.86 24.40 -0.50
C PHE A 130 -3.04 23.07 -1.26
N GLY A 131 -3.27 21.98 -0.53
CA GLY A 131 -3.48 20.66 -1.12
C GLY A 131 -4.58 20.61 -2.17
N ARG A 132 -5.67 21.36 -1.98
CA ARG A 132 -6.79 21.45 -2.94
C ARG A 132 -6.42 22.06 -4.30
N THR A 133 -5.33 22.82 -4.40
CA THR A 133 -4.90 23.47 -5.65
C THR A 133 -3.95 22.62 -6.48
N LEU A 134 -3.52 21.50 -5.93
CA LEU A 134 -2.62 20.57 -6.60
C LEU A 134 -3.36 19.76 -7.69
N SER A 135 -2.64 19.42 -8.75
CA SER A 135 -3.09 18.41 -9.71
C SER A 135 -3.24 17.02 -9.06
N GLY A 136 -4.02 16.16 -9.68
CA GLY A 136 -4.22 14.81 -9.16
C GLY A 136 -2.93 14.00 -8.94
N GLY A 137 -1.94 14.21 -9.80
CA GLY A 137 -0.62 13.57 -9.65
C GLY A 137 0.18 14.12 -8.47
N GLU A 138 0.18 15.45 -8.29
CA GLU A 138 0.84 16.10 -7.16
C GLU A 138 0.18 15.72 -5.83
N GLN A 139 -1.15 15.62 -5.79
CA GLN A 139 -1.87 15.11 -4.62
C GLN A 139 -1.47 13.67 -4.29
N GLN A 140 -1.25 12.83 -5.29
CA GLN A 140 -0.80 11.45 -5.09
C GLN A 140 0.63 11.40 -4.54
N MET A 141 1.54 12.23 -5.09
CA MET A 141 2.90 12.37 -4.55
C MET A 141 2.88 12.86 -3.10
N LEU A 142 1.98 13.81 -2.79
CA LEU A 142 1.79 14.32 -1.44
C LEU A 142 1.28 13.23 -0.50
N ALA A 143 0.34 12.39 -0.92
CA ALA A 143 -0.16 11.27 -0.13
C ALA A 143 0.95 10.25 0.17
N ILE A 144 1.79 9.94 -0.83
CA ILE A 144 2.96 9.07 -0.66
C ILE A 144 3.97 9.70 0.31
N GLY A 145 4.30 10.98 0.12
CA GLY A 145 5.20 11.71 1.00
C GLY A 145 4.72 11.72 2.45
N ARG A 146 3.44 11.95 2.70
CA ARG A 146 2.83 11.87 4.03
C ARG A 146 2.99 10.49 4.67
N ALA A 147 2.75 9.43 3.91
CA ALA A 147 2.93 8.08 4.42
C ALA A 147 4.40 7.79 4.75
N LEU A 148 5.34 8.22 3.90
CA LEU A 148 6.78 8.08 4.16
C LEU A 148 7.23 8.87 5.41
N MET A 149 6.69 10.08 5.64
CA MET A 149 7.01 10.90 6.82
C MET A 149 6.60 10.25 8.15
N THR A 150 5.78 9.21 8.15
CA THR A 150 5.51 8.39 9.34
C THR A 150 6.62 7.37 9.64
N ASN A 151 7.61 7.26 8.77
CA ASN A 151 8.75 6.33 8.86
C ASN A 151 8.32 4.87 9.08
N PRO A 152 7.47 4.31 8.19
CA PRO A 152 6.93 2.98 8.37
C PRO A 152 7.95 1.87 8.06
N LEU A 153 7.76 0.71 8.67
CA LEU A 153 8.46 -0.53 8.33
C LEU A 153 7.84 -1.20 7.09
N LEU A 154 6.52 -1.09 6.95
CA LEU A 154 5.75 -1.60 5.81
C LEU A 154 4.97 -0.46 5.16
N MET A 155 5.18 -0.26 3.87
CA MET A 155 4.35 0.62 3.04
C MET A 155 3.27 -0.19 2.33
N ILE A 156 2.03 0.24 2.40
CA ILE A 156 0.91 -0.32 1.65
C ILE A 156 0.43 0.72 0.64
N PHE A 157 0.34 0.31 -0.64
CA PHE A 157 -0.19 1.13 -1.74
C PHE A 157 -1.48 0.49 -2.25
N ASP A 158 -2.59 1.19 -2.11
CA ASP A 158 -3.91 0.74 -2.60
C ASP A 158 -4.30 1.55 -3.83
N GLU A 159 -4.10 0.95 -5.02
CA GLU A 159 -4.38 1.52 -6.35
C GLU A 159 -3.78 2.93 -6.56
N ALA A 160 -2.53 3.11 -6.12
CA ALA A 160 -1.87 4.40 -6.04
C ALA A 160 -1.56 5.05 -7.42
N THR A 161 -1.68 4.31 -8.52
CA THR A 161 -1.45 4.84 -9.88
C THR A 161 -2.72 5.00 -10.70
N GLU A 162 -3.89 4.64 -10.16
CA GLU A 162 -5.15 4.70 -10.90
C GLU A 162 -5.57 6.14 -11.22
N GLY A 163 -6.10 6.33 -12.44
CA GLY A 163 -6.59 7.64 -12.90
C GLY A 163 -5.51 8.70 -13.12
N LEU A 164 -4.23 8.34 -13.13
CA LEU A 164 -3.12 9.26 -13.33
C LEU A 164 -2.58 9.24 -14.77
N ALA A 165 -2.06 10.38 -15.21
CA ALA A 165 -1.37 10.50 -16.51
C ALA A 165 -0.15 9.55 -16.56
N PRO A 166 0.22 9.01 -17.74
CA PRO A 166 1.32 8.04 -17.89
C PRO A 166 2.65 8.51 -17.29
N VAL A 167 2.98 9.79 -17.46
CA VAL A 167 4.22 10.39 -16.91
C VAL A 167 4.23 10.30 -15.39
N ILE A 168 3.14 10.66 -14.73
CA ILE A 168 3.01 10.63 -13.27
C ILE A 168 3.04 9.20 -12.74
N ARG A 169 2.36 8.27 -13.43
CA ARG A 169 2.45 6.83 -13.10
C ARG A 169 3.90 6.36 -13.12
N GLY A 170 4.66 6.77 -14.15
CA GLY A 170 6.09 6.46 -14.24
C GLY A 170 6.91 6.99 -13.06
N GLU A 171 6.65 8.21 -12.59
CA GLU A 171 7.31 8.79 -11.42
C GLU A 171 6.98 8.03 -10.13
N ILE A 172 5.71 7.62 -9.94
CA ILE A 172 5.32 6.81 -8.77
C ILE A 172 5.97 5.43 -8.80
N TRP A 173 6.04 4.77 -9.97
CA TRP A 173 6.73 3.48 -10.09
C TRP A 173 8.24 3.58 -9.83
N LYS A 174 8.88 4.67 -10.26
CA LYS A 174 10.29 4.95 -9.90
C LYS A 174 10.46 5.14 -8.40
N CYS A 175 9.52 5.83 -7.75
CA CYS A 175 9.50 5.96 -6.29
C CYS A 175 9.39 4.59 -5.62
N ILE A 176 8.44 3.73 -6.01
CA ILE A 176 8.27 2.38 -5.43
C ILE A 176 9.53 1.54 -5.65
N ALA A 177 10.14 1.59 -6.83
CA ALA A 177 11.39 0.90 -7.12
C ALA A 177 12.55 1.38 -6.24
N LEU A 178 12.65 2.70 -6.01
CA LEU A 178 13.64 3.29 -5.09
C LEU A 178 13.39 2.83 -3.64
N LEU A 179 12.15 2.82 -3.17
CA LEU A 179 11.80 2.33 -1.84
C LEU A 179 12.24 0.86 -1.67
N LYS A 180 11.93 0.01 -2.67
CA LYS A 180 12.36 -1.39 -2.68
C LYS A 180 13.88 -1.50 -2.61
N SER A 181 14.62 -0.73 -3.43
CA SER A 181 16.10 -0.78 -3.43
C SER A 181 16.73 -0.34 -2.10
N ARG A 182 16.01 0.44 -1.29
CA ARG A 182 16.37 0.81 0.08
C ARG A 182 15.96 -0.23 1.14
N GLY A 183 15.44 -1.39 0.72
CA GLY A 183 15.00 -2.45 1.64
C GLY A 183 13.65 -2.19 2.32
N GLN A 184 12.85 -1.23 1.83
CA GLN A 184 11.51 -1.00 2.35
C GLN A 184 10.60 -2.21 2.04
N SER A 185 9.90 -2.71 3.04
CA SER A 185 8.86 -3.72 2.81
C SER A 185 7.63 -3.07 2.23
N ILE A 186 7.05 -3.67 1.19
CA ILE A 186 5.98 -3.04 0.41
C ILE A 186 4.89 -4.06 0.08
N LEU A 187 3.64 -3.67 0.27
CA LEU A 187 2.46 -4.36 -0.26
C LEU A 187 1.77 -3.43 -1.28
N VAL A 188 1.60 -3.89 -2.52
CA VAL A 188 1.01 -3.10 -3.60
C VAL A 188 -0.24 -3.77 -4.13
N VAL A 189 -1.30 -2.99 -4.26
CA VAL A 189 -2.47 -3.29 -5.11
C VAL A 189 -2.44 -2.34 -6.30
N ASP A 190 -2.28 -2.87 -7.50
CA ASP A 190 -2.33 -2.09 -8.75
C ASP A 190 -2.66 -3.02 -9.92
N ARG A 191 -3.10 -2.43 -11.04
CA ARG A 191 -3.48 -3.16 -12.26
C ARG A 191 -2.33 -3.30 -13.27
N ASN A 192 -1.23 -2.58 -13.07
CA ASN A 192 -0.11 -2.59 -14.01
C ASN A 192 0.78 -3.82 -13.83
N LEU A 193 0.29 -4.97 -14.28
CA LEU A 193 1.00 -6.25 -14.17
C LEU A 193 2.39 -6.24 -14.79
N GLN A 194 2.60 -5.50 -15.89
CA GLN A 194 3.90 -5.45 -16.55
C GLN A 194 4.98 -4.88 -15.62
N VAL A 195 4.66 -3.84 -14.86
CA VAL A 195 5.59 -3.26 -13.88
C VAL A 195 5.70 -4.14 -12.65
N LEU A 196 4.56 -4.65 -12.15
CA LEU A 196 4.53 -5.49 -10.96
C LEU A 196 5.34 -6.78 -11.12
N ARG A 197 5.27 -7.46 -12.28
CA ARG A 197 6.08 -8.66 -12.56
C ARG A 197 7.59 -8.41 -12.48
N ARG A 198 8.04 -7.18 -12.81
CA ARG A 198 9.46 -6.81 -12.76
C ARG A 198 9.92 -6.40 -11.36
N LEU A 199 9.02 -5.82 -10.58
CA LEU A 199 9.37 -5.25 -9.28
C LEU A 199 9.10 -6.19 -8.11
N ALA A 200 8.04 -7.01 -8.18
CA ALA A 200 7.61 -7.78 -7.04
C ALA A 200 8.39 -9.09 -6.89
N ASP A 201 8.63 -9.45 -5.64
CA ASP A 201 9.26 -10.72 -5.26
C ASP A 201 8.21 -11.85 -5.20
N ARG A 202 6.97 -11.49 -4.83
CA ARG A 202 5.85 -12.43 -4.68
C ARG A 202 4.53 -11.78 -5.04
N HIS A 203 3.64 -12.60 -5.57
CA HIS A 203 2.29 -12.21 -5.96
C HIS A 203 1.27 -13.09 -5.25
N TYR A 204 0.17 -12.49 -4.81
CA TYR A 204 -1.04 -13.18 -4.35
C TYR A 204 -2.19 -12.80 -5.26
N ILE A 205 -3.02 -13.77 -5.63
CA ILE A 205 -4.25 -13.53 -6.40
C ILE A 205 -5.45 -13.79 -5.49
N ILE A 206 -6.35 -12.80 -5.46
CA ILE A 206 -7.64 -12.91 -4.75
C ILE A 206 -8.78 -13.05 -5.75
N GLU A 207 -9.64 -14.02 -5.51
CA GLU A 207 -10.93 -14.17 -6.17
C GLU A 207 -12.03 -14.38 -5.14
N LYS A 208 -13.12 -13.61 -5.25
CA LYS A 208 -14.31 -13.73 -4.39
C LYS A 208 -13.96 -13.82 -2.90
N GLY A 209 -13.04 -12.95 -2.44
CA GLY A 209 -12.63 -12.88 -1.04
C GLY A 209 -11.80 -14.05 -0.54
N ARG A 210 -11.14 -14.81 -1.43
CA ARG A 210 -10.23 -15.91 -1.09
C ARG A 210 -8.91 -15.74 -1.80
N THR A 211 -7.81 -16.10 -1.15
CA THR A 211 -6.53 -16.26 -1.82
C THR A 211 -6.55 -17.56 -2.61
N VAL A 212 -6.46 -17.46 -3.94
CA VAL A 212 -6.57 -18.61 -4.85
C VAL A 212 -5.24 -19.05 -5.45
N TRP A 213 -4.24 -18.18 -5.43
CA TRP A 213 -2.90 -18.48 -5.93
C TRP A 213 -1.86 -17.58 -5.24
N SER A 214 -0.64 -18.08 -5.11
CA SER A 214 0.53 -17.29 -4.70
C SER A 214 1.81 -17.87 -5.30
N GLY A 215 2.73 -17.02 -5.71
CA GLY A 215 4.02 -17.42 -6.28
C GLY A 215 4.89 -16.23 -6.63
N GLY A 216 6.13 -16.49 -7.05
CA GLY A 216 7.05 -15.51 -7.62
C GLY A 216 6.80 -15.26 -9.12
N ALA A 217 7.66 -14.45 -9.75
CA ALA A 217 7.57 -14.15 -11.20
C ALA A 217 7.69 -15.42 -12.06
N ALA A 218 8.62 -16.32 -11.74
CA ALA A 218 8.80 -17.60 -12.46
C ALA A 218 7.58 -18.53 -12.32
N ASP A 219 6.93 -18.51 -11.14
CA ASP A 219 5.70 -19.28 -10.94
C ASP A 219 4.54 -18.71 -11.77
N MET A 220 4.46 -17.37 -11.90
CA MET A 220 3.47 -16.70 -12.76
C MET A 220 3.63 -17.09 -14.24
N GLU A 221 4.87 -17.22 -14.70
CA GLU A 221 5.16 -17.64 -16.08
C GLU A 221 4.79 -19.09 -16.32
N ARG A 222 5.06 -19.98 -15.36
CA ARG A 222 4.69 -21.38 -15.43
C ARG A 222 3.17 -21.60 -15.37
N ASP A 223 2.50 -20.87 -14.48
CA ASP A 223 1.07 -21.03 -14.19
C ASP A 223 0.21 -20.03 -14.99
N THR A 224 0.63 -19.67 -16.20
CA THR A 224 0.03 -18.60 -17.03
C THR A 224 -1.49 -18.74 -17.19
N GLU A 225 -2.01 -19.96 -17.45
CA GLU A 225 -3.45 -20.20 -17.60
C GLU A 225 -4.24 -19.86 -16.35
N VAL A 226 -3.70 -20.23 -15.17
CA VAL A 226 -4.32 -19.93 -13.87
C VAL A 226 -4.32 -18.43 -13.64
N VAL A 227 -3.20 -17.78 -13.90
CA VAL A 227 -3.04 -16.32 -13.74
C VAL A 227 -3.99 -15.56 -14.65
N HIS A 228 -4.07 -15.92 -15.95
CA HIS A 228 -4.99 -15.31 -16.92
C HIS A 228 -6.46 -15.47 -16.50
N ARG A 229 -6.85 -16.64 -16.03
CA ARG A 229 -8.22 -16.92 -15.56
C ARG A 229 -8.67 -15.95 -14.47
N TYR A 230 -7.81 -15.64 -13.51
CA TYR A 230 -8.16 -14.85 -12.33
C TYR A 230 -7.90 -13.33 -12.48
N ILE A 231 -6.93 -12.94 -13.30
CA ILE A 231 -6.60 -11.53 -13.49
C ILE A 231 -7.37 -10.94 -14.69
N GLY A 232 -7.74 -11.76 -15.68
CA GLY A 232 -8.57 -11.32 -16.82
C GLY A 232 -7.77 -10.54 -17.85
N LEU A 233 -6.62 -11.06 -18.25
CA LEU A 233 -5.79 -10.62 -19.40
C LEU A 233 -6.26 -11.28 -20.66
#